data_4b1d5961844f22a39ecd9af5b075a6e6
#
_entry.id   4b1d5961844f22a39ecd9af5b075a6e6
#
_cell.length_a   1.000
_cell.length_b   1.000
_cell.length_c   1.000
_cell.angle_alpha   90.00
_cell.angle_beta   90.00
_cell.angle_gamma   90.00
#
_symmetry.space_group_name_H-M   'P 1'
#
loop_
_entity.id
_entity.type
_entity.pdbx_description
1 polymer ?
#
loop_
_entity_poly.entity_id
_entity_poly.type
_entity_poly.pdbx_seq_one_letter_code
_entity_poly.pdbx_strand_id
1 'polypeptide(L)'
;MASEDFNVITTTFAPFQTMRCLEQIKVNLGYMKQKVCMVGLASGLVLGTLGYTHCCIEDLGIIRTVPNISVISPADCGETVKALYAALQSKQSTYIRLTGGSNCKIVNNDDYNFQIGKNIILKEGIDITLIANGTMVAESMEAATDLEGHGISTRVVNMHTIKPIDYDNINFISKNSKLIVTIEEHSIIGGLGSAVSETLSTIPNSPVQYFIGVPDNYEKSGNYEFLKKEYNLTGNLISD
;
A
#
# COMPACT_ATOMS: atom_id res chain seq x y z
N MET A 1 0.22 25.54 14.07
CA MET A 1 0.86 24.49 14.89
C MET A 1 2.05 23.88 14.14
N ALA A 2 1.91 23.33 12.94
CA ALA A 2 3.06 22.79 12.19
C ALA A 2 4.16 23.83 11.93
N SER A 3 3.81 25.11 11.70
CA SER A 3 4.73 26.23 11.57
C SER A 3 5.49 26.60 12.87
N GLU A 4 5.07 26.05 13.99
CA GLU A 4 5.65 26.26 15.32
C GLU A 4 6.33 24.98 15.84
N ASP A 5 6.78 24.12 14.92
CA ASP A 5 7.50 22.86 15.19
C ASP A 5 6.74 21.82 16.04
N PHE A 6 5.41 21.92 16.13
CA PHE A 6 4.62 20.86 16.75
C PHE A 6 4.52 19.63 15.83
N ASN A 7 4.59 18.45 16.42
CA ASN A 7 4.23 17.22 15.73
C ASN A 7 2.71 17.12 15.55
N VAL A 8 2.24 17.53 14.40
CA VAL A 8 0.80 17.55 14.08
C VAL A 8 0.39 16.23 13.44
N ILE A 9 -0.63 15.60 14.02
CA ILE A 9 -1.29 14.43 13.44
C ILE A 9 -2.72 14.81 13.10
N THR A 10 -3.15 14.52 11.89
CA THR A 10 -4.55 14.67 11.46
C THR A 10 -5.13 13.32 11.11
N THR A 11 -6.39 13.08 11.47
CA THR A 11 -7.06 11.82 11.17
C THR A 11 -8.53 12.02 10.84
N THR A 12 -8.96 11.36 9.79
CA THR A 12 -10.35 11.22 9.35
C THR A 12 -10.42 10.08 8.32
N PHE A 13 -11.60 9.79 7.75
CA PHE A 13 -11.71 8.84 6.66
C PHE A 13 -10.85 9.24 5.45
N ALA A 14 -10.23 8.26 4.82
CA ALA A 14 -9.25 8.47 3.77
C ALA A 14 -9.68 9.41 2.63
N PRO A 15 -10.91 9.33 2.06
CA PRO A 15 -11.33 10.25 1.01
C PRO A 15 -11.40 11.70 1.49
N PHE A 16 -11.71 11.90 2.78
CA PHE A 16 -11.80 13.23 3.39
C PHE A 16 -10.44 13.78 3.77
N GLN A 17 -9.50 12.89 4.13
CA GLN A 17 -8.12 13.24 4.43
C GLN A 17 -7.32 13.57 3.15
N THR A 18 -7.70 13.04 2.00
CA THR A 18 -6.92 13.12 0.75
C THR A 18 -7.61 13.97 -0.32
N MET A 19 -8.58 13.41 -1.04
CA MET A 19 -9.21 14.07 -2.20
C MET A 19 -9.88 15.39 -1.85
N ARG A 20 -10.62 15.43 -0.72
CA ARG A 20 -11.39 16.61 -0.32
C ARG A 20 -10.53 17.83 -0.02
N CYS A 21 -9.30 17.63 0.47
CA CYS A 21 -8.38 18.71 0.83
C CYS A 21 -7.07 18.67 0.03
N LEU A 22 -7.09 18.10 -1.17
CA LEU A 22 -5.89 17.89 -1.98
C LEU A 22 -5.15 19.19 -2.30
N GLU A 23 -5.87 20.26 -2.59
CA GLU A 23 -5.26 21.56 -2.87
C GLU A 23 -4.51 22.08 -1.64
N GLN A 24 -5.12 22.01 -0.45
CA GLN A 24 -4.50 22.42 0.81
C GLN A 24 -3.26 21.55 1.15
N ILE A 25 -3.33 20.26 0.89
CA ILE A 25 -2.18 19.35 1.03
C ILE A 25 -1.06 19.78 0.09
N LYS A 26 -1.36 20.00 -1.18
CA LYS A 26 -0.38 20.44 -2.19
C LYS A 26 0.31 21.73 -1.76
N VAL A 27 -0.46 22.74 -1.35
CA VAL A 27 0.08 24.07 -1.01
C VAL A 27 0.83 24.02 0.32
N ASN A 28 0.19 23.55 1.38
CA ASN A 28 0.78 23.69 2.72
C ASN A 28 1.85 22.62 3.00
N LEU A 29 1.62 21.36 2.59
CA LEU A 29 2.53 20.27 2.91
C LEU A 29 3.56 20.02 1.80
N GLY A 30 3.10 20.04 0.54
CA GLY A 30 3.99 19.84 -0.60
C GLY A 30 4.89 21.05 -0.89
N TYR A 31 4.29 22.22 -1.09
CA TYR A 31 5.01 23.44 -1.51
C TYR A 31 5.65 24.17 -0.32
N MET A 32 4.88 24.50 0.72
CA MET A 32 5.37 25.22 1.91
C MET A 32 6.13 24.29 2.87
N LYS A 33 6.11 22.98 2.65
CA LYS A 33 6.83 21.94 3.44
C LYS A 33 6.48 21.96 4.94
N GLN A 34 5.26 22.33 5.29
CA GLN A 34 4.78 22.17 6.67
C GLN A 34 4.68 20.67 6.99
N LYS A 35 5.24 20.27 8.15
CA LYS A 35 5.27 18.87 8.55
C LYS A 35 3.96 18.44 9.23
N VAL A 36 3.23 17.52 8.63
CA VAL A 36 2.00 16.93 9.18
C VAL A 36 2.01 15.42 8.91
N CYS A 37 1.65 14.61 9.91
CA CYS A 37 1.33 13.20 9.73
C CYS A 37 -0.17 13.08 9.49
N MET A 38 -0.56 12.72 8.27
CA MET A 38 -1.94 12.49 7.87
C MET A 38 -2.27 11.01 8.01
N VAL A 39 -3.31 10.66 8.76
CA VAL A 39 -3.77 9.27 8.94
C VAL A 39 -5.14 9.12 8.30
N GLY A 40 -5.19 8.44 7.16
CA GLY A 40 -6.42 8.13 6.44
C GLY A 40 -7.02 6.82 6.96
N LEU A 41 -8.18 6.90 7.62
CA LEU A 41 -8.89 5.76 8.17
C LEU A 41 -9.79 5.11 7.13
N ALA A 42 -10.00 3.79 7.27
CA ALA A 42 -10.93 3.01 6.46
C ALA A 42 -10.75 3.24 4.95
N SER A 43 -9.49 3.24 4.51
CA SER A 43 -9.11 3.32 3.09
C SER A 43 -9.55 2.06 2.33
N GLY A 44 -9.52 2.12 1.02
CA GLY A 44 -9.91 1.01 0.16
C GLY A 44 -11.42 0.77 0.19
N LEU A 45 -11.82 -0.48 0.35
CA LEU A 45 -13.19 -0.96 0.23
C LEU A 45 -13.94 -1.09 1.58
N VAL A 46 -13.29 -0.75 2.69
CA VAL A 46 -13.80 -0.97 4.07
C VAL A 46 -15.19 -0.38 4.28
N LEU A 47 -15.45 0.80 3.75
CA LEU A 47 -16.75 1.48 3.84
C LEU A 47 -17.68 1.16 2.67
N GLY A 48 -17.55 -0.01 2.07
CA GLY A 48 -18.29 -0.42 0.88
C GLY A 48 -19.80 -0.38 1.01
N THR A 49 -20.36 -0.55 2.21
CA THR A 49 -21.81 -0.39 2.46
C THR A 49 -22.29 1.05 2.28
N LEU A 50 -21.41 2.02 2.43
CA LEU A 50 -21.69 3.44 2.17
C LEU A 50 -21.41 3.84 0.71
N GLY A 51 -20.83 2.91 -0.07
CA GLY A 51 -20.49 3.12 -1.47
C GLY A 51 -19.29 4.03 -1.68
N TYR A 52 -19.04 4.38 -2.94
CA TYR A 52 -17.84 5.11 -3.37
C TYR A 52 -17.74 6.58 -2.92
N THR A 53 -18.74 7.11 -2.24
CA THR A 53 -18.61 8.39 -1.53
C THR A 53 -17.74 8.26 -0.27
N HIS A 54 -17.51 7.04 0.22
CA HIS A 54 -16.73 6.73 1.42
C HIS A 54 -15.61 5.71 1.17
N CYS A 55 -15.74 4.79 0.22
CA CYS A 55 -14.62 4.00 -0.27
C CYS A 55 -13.55 4.94 -0.81
N CYS A 56 -12.29 4.56 -0.63
CA CYS A 56 -11.16 5.35 -1.11
C CYS A 56 -10.14 4.44 -1.78
N ILE A 57 -10.28 4.30 -3.07
CA ILE A 57 -9.41 3.47 -3.91
C ILE A 57 -8.44 4.30 -4.76
N GLU A 58 -8.34 5.61 -4.53
CA GLU A 58 -7.56 6.56 -5.32
C GLU A 58 -6.46 7.27 -4.50
N ASP A 59 -6.51 7.15 -3.19
CA ASP A 59 -5.70 7.94 -2.25
C ASP A 59 -4.19 7.77 -2.46
N LEU A 60 -3.69 6.55 -2.67
CA LEU A 60 -2.27 6.32 -2.96
C LEU A 60 -1.87 7.05 -4.25
N GLY A 61 -2.63 6.86 -5.32
CA GLY A 61 -2.37 7.49 -6.62
C GLY A 61 -2.32 9.01 -6.52
N ILE A 62 -3.26 9.61 -5.80
CA ILE A 62 -3.36 11.06 -5.63
C ILE A 62 -2.20 11.60 -4.78
N ILE A 63 -1.97 11.05 -3.59
CA ILE A 63 -1.00 11.60 -2.65
C ILE A 63 0.44 11.35 -3.12
N ARG A 64 0.72 10.23 -3.82
CA ARG A 64 2.08 9.99 -4.31
C ARG A 64 2.54 10.98 -5.38
N THR A 65 1.63 11.69 -6.05
CA THR A 65 1.98 12.75 -7.01
C THR A 65 2.44 14.05 -6.35
N VAL A 66 2.07 14.29 -5.07
CA VAL A 66 2.44 15.51 -4.36
C VAL A 66 3.88 15.44 -3.85
N PRO A 67 4.79 16.36 -4.24
CA PRO A 67 6.17 16.37 -3.74
C PRO A 67 6.27 16.52 -2.22
N ASN A 68 7.40 16.08 -1.64
CA ASN A 68 7.74 16.23 -0.21
C ASN A 68 6.78 15.53 0.77
N ILE A 69 6.04 14.53 0.32
CA ILE A 69 5.16 13.71 1.16
C ILE A 69 5.55 12.24 0.99
N SER A 70 5.79 11.55 2.10
CA SER A 70 5.96 10.08 2.11
C SER A 70 4.58 9.40 2.18
N VAL A 71 4.45 8.23 1.56
CA VAL A 71 3.20 7.46 1.51
C VAL A 71 3.45 6.06 2.04
N ILE A 72 2.75 5.70 3.11
CA ILE A 72 2.91 4.44 3.83
C ILE A 72 1.55 3.74 3.93
N SER A 73 1.50 2.44 3.67
CA SER A 73 0.34 1.58 3.84
C SER A 73 0.75 0.35 4.65
N PRO A 74 0.69 0.41 6.00
CA PRO A 74 1.14 -0.66 6.87
C PRO A 74 0.23 -1.89 6.76
N ALA A 75 0.84 -3.09 6.88
CA ALA A 75 0.17 -4.36 6.70
C ALA A 75 -0.67 -4.79 7.92
N ASP A 76 -0.26 -4.40 9.13
CA ASP A 76 -0.93 -4.76 10.38
C ASP A 76 -0.84 -3.66 11.45
N CYS A 77 -1.43 -3.91 12.62
CA CYS A 77 -1.45 -2.94 13.73
C CYS A 77 -0.06 -2.69 14.31
N GLY A 78 0.79 -3.71 14.39
CA GLY A 78 2.17 -3.56 14.87
C GLY A 78 2.98 -2.65 13.96
N GLU A 79 2.87 -2.87 12.65
CA GLU A 79 3.49 -2.03 11.64
C GLU A 79 2.93 -0.60 11.63
N THR A 80 1.62 -0.43 11.88
CA THR A 80 0.99 0.90 12.00
C THR A 80 1.65 1.72 13.11
N VAL A 81 1.92 1.12 14.27
CA VAL A 81 2.61 1.81 15.38
C VAL A 81 4.02 2.21 14.97
N LYS A 82 4.79 1.30 14.36
CA LYS A 82 6.15 1.58 13.88
C LYS A 82 6.15 2.68 12.80
N ALA A 83 5.20 2.64 11.86
CA ALA A 83 5.03 3.65 10.82
C ALA A 83 4.74 5.03 11.39
N LEU A 84 3.87 5.12 12.42
CA LEU A 84 3.56 6.38 13.10
C LEU A 84 4.81 6.96 13.78
N TYR A 85 5.58 6.16 14.53
CA TYR A 85 6.82 6.64 15.14
C TYR A 85 7.83 7.11 14.09
N ALA A 86 8.01 6.37 12.99
CA ALA A 86 8.89 6.77 11.90
C ALA A 86 8.42 8.08 11.22
N ALA A 87 7.12 8.24 11.02
CA ALA A 87 6.53 9.47 10.46
C ALA A 87 6.76 10.68 11.36
N LEU A 88 6.64 10.52 12.69
CA LEU A 88 6.90 11.61 13.65
C LEU A 88 8.39 12.02 13.70
N GLN A 89 9.29 11.10 13.40
CA GLN A 89 10.73 11.38 13.30
C GLN A 89 11.16 11.89 11.92
N SER A 90 10.34 11.68 10.89
CA SER A 90 10.60 12.16 9.54
C SER A 90 10.67 13.68 9.48
N LYS A 91 11.48 14.22 8.55
CA LYS A 91 11.51 15.66 8.23
C LYS A 91 10.42 16.10 7.26
N GLN A 92 9.75 15.14 6.59
CA GLN A 92 8.71 15.40 5.61
C GLN A 92 7.34 15.03 6.17
N SER A 93 6.29 15.59 5.56
CA SER A 93 4.93 15.13 5.80
C SER A 93 4.79 13.66 5.39
N THR A 94 3.92 12.95 6.06
CA THR A 94 3.66 11.54 5.78
C THR A 94 2.15 11.29 5.71
N TYR A 95 1.72 10.55 4.71
CA TYR A 95 0.40 9.96 4.64
C TYR A 95 0.49 8.50 5.06
N ILE A 96 -0.22 8.13 6.12
CA ILE A 96 -0.37 6.74 6.58
C ILE A 96 -1.77 6.28 6.19
N ARG A 97 -1.83 5.29 5.32
CA ARG A 97 -3.05 4.68 4.81
C ARG A 97 -3.46 3.50 5.66
N LEU A 98 -4.60 3.56 6.33
CA LEU A 98 -5.11 2.45 7.12
C LEU A 98 -6.30 1.80 6.42
N THR A 99 -6.10 0.56 5.96
CA THR A 99 -7.10 -0.34 5.41
C THR A 99 -7.50 -1.40 6.42
N GLY A 100 -8.61 -2.10 6.18
CA GLY A 100 -9.11 -3.16 7.05
C GLY A 100 -9.86 -2.63 8.27
N GLY A 101 -10.36 -3.57 9.05
CA GLY A 101 -11.11 -3.32 10.29
C GLY A 101 -10.34 -3.79 11.53
N SER A 102 -11.07 -3.95 12.63
CA SER A 102 -10.52 -4.39 13.93
C SER A 102 -9.89 -5.79 13.93
N ASN A 103 -10.12 -6.60 12.90
CA ASN A 103 -9.65 -7.98 12.78
C ASN A 103 -8.54 -8.13 11.73
N CYS A 104 -7.67 -7.14 11.57
CA CYS A 104 -6.51 -7.26 10.68
C CYS A 104 -5.62 -8.43 11.11
N LYS A 105 -5.28 -9.32 10.15
CA LYS A 105 -4.34 -10.41 10.37
C LYS A 105 -2.95 -9.84 10.66
N ILE A 106 -2.27 -10.37 11.65
CA ILE A 106 -0.87 -10.03 11.93
C ILE A 106 0.00 -10.81 10.95
N VAL A 107 0.86 -10.11 10.22
CA VAL A 107 1.77 -10.70 9.25
C VAL A 107 3.24 -10.62 9.66
N ASN A 108 3.58 -9.64 10.51
CA ASN A 108 4.93 -9.45 11.03
C ASN A 108 5.00 -10.02 12.45
N ASN A 109 5.45 -11.28 12.59
CA ASN A 109 5.57 -11.94 13.88
C ASN A 109 6.87 -11.58 14.62
N ASP A 110 7.89 -11.12 13.89
CA ASP A 110 9.19 -10.78 14.43
C ASP A 110 9.34 -9.26 14.62
N ASP A 111 10.16 -8.87 15.58
CA ASP A 111 10.54 -7.46 15.72
C ASP A 111 11.56 -7.09 14.63
N TYR A 112 11.26 -6.03 13.89
CA TYR A 112 12.12 -5.51 12.84
C TYR A 112 12.20 -3.99 12.90
N ASN A 113 13.28 -3.44 12.37
CA ASN A 113 13.49 -2.01 12.28
C ASN A 113 12.73 -1.43 11.08
N PHE A 114 11.61 -0.77 11.34
CA PHE A 114 10.83 -0.10 10.31
C PHE A 114 11.57 1.12 9.76
N GLN A 115 11.73 1.20 8.45
CA GLN A 115 12.37 2.33 7.77
C GLN A 115 11.51 2.80 6.60
N ILE A 116 11.15 4.09 6.59
CA ILE A 116 10.45 4.69 5.44
C ILE A 116 11.33 4.54 4.19
N GLY A 117 10.74 4.04 3.10
CA GLY A 117 11.45 3.81 1.84
C GLY A 117 12.12 2.45 1.71
N LYS A 118 11.91 1.57 2.68
CA LYS A 118 12.30 0.16 2.59
C LYS A 118 11.05 -0.73 2.53
N ASN A 119 11.26 -1.99 2.17
CA ASN A 119 10.25 -3.03 2.21
C ASN A 119 10.75 -4.20 3.04
N ILE A 120 9.90 -5.23 3.22
CA ILE A 120 10.24 -6.43 3.95
C ILE A 120 9.90 -7.65 3.08
N ILE A 121 10.87 -8.54 2.88
CA ILE A 121 10.61 -9.86 2.32
C ILE A 121 10.12 -10.75 3.46
N LEU A 122 8.84 -11.12 3.41
CA LEU A 122 8.20 -11.99 4.42
C LEU A 122 8.41 -13.47 4.11
N LYS A 123 8.60 -13.79 2.83
CA LYS A 123 8.77 -15.15 2.33
C LYS A 123 9.67 -15.12 1.11
N GLU A 124 10.64 -16.01 1.07
CA GLU A 124 11.52 -16.18 -0.09
C GLU A 124 10.90 -17.09 -1.15
N GLY A 125 11.24 -16.85 -2.42
CA GLY A 125 10.82 -17.64 -3.58
C GLY A 125 11.51 -17.16 -4.84
N ILE A 126 11.45 -17.94 -5.91
CA ILE A 126 12.20 -17.69 -7.14
C ILE A 126 11.36 -17.70 -8.42
N ASP A 127 10.12 -18.20 -8.38
CA ASP A 127 9.28 -18.24 -9.58
C ASP A 127 8.42 -16.99 -9.70
N ILE A 128 7.60 -16.72 -8.68
CA ILE A 128 6.70 -15.57 -8.64
C ILE A 128 7.05 -14.69 -7.43
N THR A 129 7.03 -13.38 -7.61
CA THR A 129 7.06 -12.45 -6.49
C THR A 129 5.74 -11.69 -6.39
N LEU A 130 5.05 -11.86 -5.25
CA LEU A 130 3.87 -11.10 -4.85
C LEU A 130 4.33 -9.87 -4.07
N ILE A 131 4.10 -8.68 -4.62
CA ILE A 131 4.39 -7.39 -3.96
C ILE A 131 3.07 -6.79 -3.52
N ALA A 132 2.86 -6.67 -2.21
CA ALA A 132 1.60 -6.21 -1.66
C ALA A 132 1.80 -5.10 -0.62
N ASN A 133 0.74 -4.36 -0.33
CA ASN A 133 0.69 -3.38 0.75
C ASN A 133 -0.60 -3.51 1.57
N GLY A 134 -0.59 -2.93 2.77
CA GLY A 134 -1.76 -2.93 3.64
C GLY A 134 -2.28 -4.34 3.90
N THR A 135 -3.59 -4.48 3.97
CA THR A 135 -4.28 -5.77 4.23
C THR A 135 -3.99 -6.84 3.18
N MET A 136 -3.58 -6.45 1.98
CA MET A 136 -3.29 -7.40 0.90
C MET A 136 -2.02 -8.21 1.13
N VAL A 137 -1.17 -7.81 2.08
CA VAL A 137 0.01 -8.59 2.47
C VAL A 137 -0.41 -9.93 3.09
N ALA A 138 -1.41 -9.94 3.95
CA ALA A 138 -1.93 -11.17 4.56
C ALA A 138 -2.58 -12.09 3.50
N GLU A 139 -3.36 -11.52 2.58
CA GLU A 139 -3.96 -12.27 1.47
C GLU A 139 -2.88 -12.85 0.54
N SER A 140 -1.79 -12.11 0.30
CA SER A 140 -0.65 -12.59 -0.49
C SER A 140 0.12 -13.73 0.20
N MET A 141 0.21 -13.75 1.53
CA MET A 141 0.80 -14.86 2.28
C MET A 141 -0.03 -16.13 2.14
N GLU A 142 -1.36 -16.02 2.15
CA GLU A 142 -2.27 -17.15 1.89
C GLU A 142 -2.14 -17.66 0.46
N ALA A 143 -2.16 -16.75 -0.53
CA ALA A 143 -1.95 -17.10 -1.93
C ALA A 143 -0.61 -17.80 -2.18
N ALA A 144 0.46 -17.32 -1.56
CA ALA A 144 1.78 -17.94 -1.66
C ALA A 144 1.82 -19.36 -1.07
N THR A 145 1.05 -19.62 -0.03
CA THR A 145 0.95 -20.97 0.56
C THR A 145 0.22 -21.92 -0.40
N ASP A 146 -0.84 -21.46 -1.05
CA ASP A 146 -1.59 -22.23 -2.03
C ASP A 146 -0.75 -22.50 -3.28
N LEU A 147 -0.08 -21.49 -3.84
CA LEU A 147 0.84 -21.63 -4.99
C LEU A 147 1.98 -22.63 -4.70
N GLU A 148 2.51 -22.66 -3.49
CA GLU A 148 3.50 -23.68 -3.10
C GLU A 148 2.93 -25.08 -3.07
N GLY A 149 1.68 -25.26 -2.68
CA GLY A 149 0.96 -26.54 -2.79
C GLY A 149 0.93 -27.07 -4.24
N HIS A 150 1.01 -26.17 -5.22
CA HIS A 150 1.11 -26.47 -6.65
C HIS A 150 2.56 -26.51 -7.18
N GLY A 151 3.57 -26.41 -6.31
CA GLY A 151 4.99 -26.51 -6.67
C GLY A 151 5.59 -25.22 -7.23
N ILE A 152 4.92 -24.06 -7.03
CA ILE A 152 5.38 -22.74 -7.48
C ILE A 152 6.08 -22.03 -6.31
N SER A 153 7.38 -21.77 -6.46
CA SER A 153 8.17 -21.07 -5.43
C SER A 153 7.88 -19.58 -5.40
N THR A 154 7.14 -19.15 -4.37
CA THR A 154 6.55 -17.82 -4.31
C THR A 154 7.20 -16.96 -3.23
N ARG A 155 7.74 -15.79 -3.63
CA ARG A 155 8.20 -14.73 -2.72
C ARG A 155 7.05 -13.80 -2.37
N VAL A 156 7.00 -13.35 -1.10
CA VAL A 156 6.06 -12.31 -0.67
C VAL A 156 6.82 -11.13 -0.11
N VAL A 157 6.50 -9.96 -0.62
CA VAL A 157 7.10 -8.67 -0.24
C VAL A 157 6.03 -7.74 0.32
N ASN A 158 6.22 -7.34 1.56
CA ASN A 158 5.45 -6.25 2.15
C ASN A 158 6.07 -4.91 1.74
N MET A 159 5.48 -4.25 0.75
CA MET A 159 5.86 -2.91 0.30
C MET A 159 5.09 -1.85 1.10
N HIS A 160 5.37 -1.78 2.40
CA HIS A 160 4.69 -0.85 3.29
C HIS A 160 4.90 0.64 2.93
N THR A 161 5.98 0.98 2.24
CA THR A 161 6.23 2.35 1.76
C THR A 161 6.13 2.42 0.24
N ILE A 162 5.14 3.16 -0.25
CA ILE A 162 4.90 3.36 -1.68
C ILE A 162 5.70 4.56 -2.21
N LYS A 163 5.96 5.54 -1.36
CA LYS A 163 6.78 6.71 -1.67
C LYS A 163 7.59 7.17 -0.45
N PRO A 164 8.94 7.23 -0.53
CA PRO A 164 9.73 6.73 -1.66
C PRO A 164 9.64 5.21 -1.78
N ILE A 165 9.68 4.70 -3.01
CA ILE A 165 9.69 3.26 -3.22
C ILE A 165 11.10 2.69 -3.04
N ASP A 166 11.23 1.44 -2.60
CA ASP A 166 12.53 0.76 -2.44
C ASP A 166 13.06 0.26 -3.79
N TYR A 167 13.74 1.15 -4.50
CA TYR A 167 14.33 0.86 -5.81
C TYR A 167 15.30 -0.33 -5.76
N ASP A 168 16.17 -0.38 -4.73
CA ASP A 168 17.21 -1.40 -4.62
C ASP A 168 16.60 -2.81 -4.54
N ASN A 169 15.54 -2.95 -3.73
CA ASN A 169 14.86 -4.22 -3.58
C ASN A 169 14.07 -4.59 -4.83
N ILE A 170 13.39 -3.65 -5.50
CA ILE A 170 12.70 -3.92 -6.77
C ILE A 170 13.71 -4.37 -7.84
N ASN A 171 14.89 -3.73 -7.91
CA ASN A 171 15.96 -4.17 -8.81
C ASN A 171 16.49 -5.57 -8.46
N PHE A 172 16.58 -5.93 -7.19
CA PHE A 172 16.91 -7.29 -6.76
C PHE A 172 15.81 -8.28 -7.18
N ILE A 173 14.54 -7.96 -6.90
CA ILE A 173 13.37 -8.78 -7.25
C ILE A 173 13.32 -9.01 -8.77
N SER A 174 13.51 -7.97 -9.56
CA SER A 174 13.45 -8.06 -11.04
C SER A 174 14.43 -9.04 -11.64
N LYS A 175 15.57 -9.28 -10.98
CA LYS A 175 16.60 -10.22 -11.41
C LYS A 175 16.40 -11.65 -10.89
N ASN A 176 15.53 -11.80 -9.88
CA ASN A 176 15.35 -13.04 -9.13
C ASN A 176 13.90 -13.54 -9.13
N SER A 177 13.12 -13.16 -10.13
CA SER A 177 11.73 -13.58 -10.30
C SER A 177 11.41 -13.75 -11.77
N LYS A 178 10.58 -14.73 -12.11
CA LYS A 178 10.08 -14.94 -13.48
C LYS A 178 8.85 -14.08 -13.78
N LEU A 179 8.05 -13.81 -12.74
CA LEU A 179 6.85 -13.00 -12.79
C LEU A 179 6.76 -12.13 -11.54
N ILE A 180 6.34 -10.90 -11.69
CA ILE A 180 6.00 -10.00 -10.58
C ILE A 180 4.50 -9.77 -10.59
N VAL A 181 3.84 -9.93 -9.45
CA VAL A 181 2.42 -9.61 -9.26
C VAL A 181 2.31 -8.56 -8.18
N THR A 182 1.68 -7.43 -8.48
CA THR A 182 1.39 -6.39 -7.50
C THR A 182 -0.05 -6.48 -7.05
N ILE A 183 -0.27 -6.50 -5.73
CA ILE A 183 -1.58 -6.68 -5.12
C ILE A 183 -1.90 -5.51 -4.20
N GLU A 184 -3.00 -4.81 -4.48
CA GLU A 184 -3.41 -3.63 -3.72
C GLU A 184 -4.94 -3.49 -3.62
N GLU A 185 -5.42 -3.12 -2.46
CA GLU A 185 -6.82 -2.72 -2.25
C GLU A 185 -7.01 -1.25 -2.66
N HIS A 186 -6.73 -0.98 -3.92
CA HIS A 186 -6.71 0.34 -4.53
C HIS A 186 -6.97 0.17 -6.03
N SER A 187 -7.31 1.23 -6.74
CA SER A 187 -7.34 1.20 -8.21
C SER A 187 -6.00 0.69 -8.75
N ILE A 188 -6.04 -0.14 -9.79
CA ILE A 188 -4.84 -0.58 -10.52
C ILE A 188 -4.10 0.60 -11.17
N ILE A 189 -4.72 1.78 -11.22
CA ILE A 189 -4.16 3.00 -11.79
C ILE A 189 -3.59 3.89 -10.68
N GLY A 190 -2.32 4.23 -10.77
CA GLY A 190 -1.66 5.23 -9.92
C GLY A 190 -1.17 4.73 -8.56
N GLY A 191 -1.55 3.53 -8.10
CA GLY A 191 -1.17 2.98 -6.80
C GLY A 191 0.19 2.28 -6.75
N LEU A 192 0.25 1.18 -5.99
CA LEU A 192 1.46 0.35 -5.82
C LEU A 192 1.93 -0.23 -7.14
N GLY A 193 1.02 -0.82 -7.92
CA GLY A 193 1.35 -1.45 -9.20
C GLY A 193 2.00 -0.46 -10.15
N SER A 194 1.46 0.76 -10.25
CA SER A 194 2.06 1.84 -11.06
C SER A 194 3.43 2.25 -10.53
N ALA A 195 3.64 2.37 -9.21
CA ALA A 195 4.92 2.73 -8.63
C ALA A 195 6.00 1.67 -8.90
N VAL A 196 5.64 0.40 -8.83
CA VAL A 196 6.53 -0.72 -9.19
C VAL A 196 6.84 -0.70 -10.68
N SER A 197 5.83 -0.51 -11.54
CA SER A 197 5.99 -0.43 -13.01
C SER A 197 6.91 0.72 -13.43
N GLU A 198 6.74 1.91 -12.86
CA GLU A 198 7.62 3.07 -13.08
C GLU A 198 9.09 2.73 -12.76
N THR A 199 9.32 1.96 -11.69
CA THR A 199 10.68 1.51 -11.32
C THR A 199 11.19 0.45 -12.30
N LEU A 200 10.40 -0.58 -12.60
CA LEU A 200 10.78 -1.66 -13.51
C LEU A 200 11.09 -1.16 -14.92
N SER A 201 10.41 -0.10 -15.37
CA SER A 201 10.66 0.50 -16.69
C SER A 201 12.08 1.05 -16.87
N THR A 202 12.78 1.31 -15.77
CA THR A 202 14.19 1.76 -15.77
C THR A 202 15.21 0.62 -15.69
N ILE A 203 14.76 -0.63 -15.49
CA ILE A 203 15.61 -1.80 -15.30
C ILE A 203 15.55 -2.68 -16.55
N PRO A 204 16.67 -2.87 -17.25
CA PRO A 204 16.71 -3.72 -18.45
C PRO A 204 16.32 -5.18 -18.14
N ASN A 205 15.58 -5.81 -19.05
CA ASN A 205 15.16 -7.20 -18.97
C ASN A 205 14.31 -7.53 -17.72
N SER A 206 13.56 -6.57 -17.23
CA SER A 206 12.61 -6.80 -16.13
C SER A 206 11.56 -7.87 -16.53
N PRO A 207 11.12 -8.73 -15.61
CA PRO A 207 10.06 -9.68 -15.87
C PRO A 207 8.73 -8.95 -16.11
N VAL A 208 7.77 -9.69 -16.67
CA VAL A 208 6.40 -9.20 -16.81
C VAL A 208 5.82 -8.90 -15.43
N GLN A 209 5.10 -7.79 -15.32
CA GLN A 209 4.32 -7.43 -14.16
C GLN A 209 2.83 -7.63 -14.43
N TYR A 210 2.14 -8.27 -13.48
CA TYR A 210 0.69 -8.37 -13.45
C TYR A 210 0.12 -7.54 -12.30
N PHE A 211 -1.07 -6.96 -12.48
CA PHE A 211 -1.72 -6.08 -11.52
C PHE A 211 -2.98 -6.74 -10.98
N ILE A 212 -3.09 -6.89 -9.67
CA ILE A 212 -4.31 -7.28 -8.96
C ILE A 212 -4.74 -6.10 -8.08
N GLY A 213 -5.94 -5.59 -8.31
CA GLY A 213 -6.51 -4.44 -7.62
C GLY A 213 -7.91 -4.14 -8.12
N VAL A 214 -8.45 -3.02 -7.69
CA VAL A 214 -9.79 -2.60 -8.14
C VAL A 214 -9.69 -2.06 -9.57
N PRO A 215 -10.47 -2.59 -10.52
CA PRO A 215 -10.47 -2.10 -11.90
C PRO A 215 -10.97 -0.66 -12.00
N ASP A 216 -10.79 -0.05 -13.18
CA ASP A 216 -11.15 1.36 -13.45
C ASP A 216 -12.68 1.52 -13.62
N ASN A 217 -13.42 1.19 -12.56
CA ASN A 217 -14.86 1.44 -12.51
C ASN A 217 -15.40 1.45 -11.06
N TYR A 218 -16.60 2.01 -10.89
CA TYR A 218 -17.35 2.02 -9.63
C TYR A 218 -18.61 1.16 -9.79
N GLU A 219 -18.46 -0.16 -9.67
CA GLU A 219 -19.56 -1.05 -10.02
C GLU A 219 -20.54 -1.32 -8.87
N LYS A 220 -20.06 -1.77 -7.73
CA LYS A 220 -20.91 -2.36 -6.68
C LYS A 220 -20.66 -1.76 -5.31
N SER A 221 -21.71 -1.68 -4.52
CA SER A 221 -21.65 -1.42 -3.09
C SER A 221 -21.98 -2.70 -2.35
N GLY A 222 -21.37 -2.91 -1.20
CA GLY A 222 -21.57 -4.12 -0.40
C GLY A 222 -20.71 -4.11 0.86
N ASN A 223 -20.80 -5.16 1.66
CA ASN A 223 -19.88 -5.29 2.79
C ASN A 223 -18.46 -5.60 2.31
N TYR A 224 -17.51 -5.40 3.20
CA TYR A 224 -16.08 -5.49 2.89
C TYR A 224 -15.67 -6.86 2.31
N GLU A 225 -16.14 -7.95 2.92
CA GLU A 225 -15.81 -9.31 2.47
C GLU A 225 -16.42 -9.63 1.10
N PHE A 226 -17.63 -9.13 0.82
CA PHE A 226 -18.24 -9.25 -0.50
C PHE A 226 -17.39 -8.53 -1.56
N LEU A 227 -16.98 -7.28 -1.29
CA LEU A 227 -16.20 -6.50 -2.25
C LEU A 227 -14.80 -7.09 -2.49
N LYS A 228 -14.13 -7.60 -1.44
CA LYS A 228 -12.85 -8.30 -1.63
C LYS A 228 -12.99 -9.51 -2.58
N LYS A 229 -14.05 -10.30 -2.44
CA LYS A 229 -14.32 -11.43 -3.34
C LYS A 229 -14.65 -10.98 -4.75
N GLU A 230 -15.47 -9.95 -4.88
CA GLU A 230 -15.90 -9.40 -6.18
C GLU A 230 -14.72 -8.89 -7.01
N TYR A 231 -13.71 -8.31 -6.35
CA TYR A 231 -12.49 -7.80 -6.99
C TYR A 231 -11.30 -8.76 -6.96
N ASN A 232 -11.52 -10.03 -6.62
CA ASN A 232 -10.48 -11.08 -6.53
C ASN A 232 -9.33 -10.72 -5.57
N LEU A 233 -9.66 -10.08 -4.45
CA LEU A 233 -8.70 -9.61 -3.43
C LEU A 233 -8.65 -10.53 -2.19
N THR A 234 -8.92 -11.82 -2.35
CA THR A 234 -8.77 -12.84 -1.30
C THR A 234 -7.67 -13.84 -1.69
N GLY A 235 -7.00 -14.43 -0.71
CA GLY A 235 -5.83 -15.27 -0.95
C GLY A 235 -6.05 -16.36 -2.00
N ASN A 236 -7.16 -17.09 -1.93
CA ASN A 236 -7.51 -18.13 -2.88
C ASN A 236 -7.82 -17.62 -4.30
N LEU A 237 -8.32 -16.39 -4.45
CA LEU A 237 -8.59 -15.79 -5.77
C LEU A 237 -7.36 -15.09 -6.36
N ILE A 238 -6.36 -14.77 -5.52
CA ILE A 238 -5.07 -14.25 -5.96
C ILE A 238 -4.20 -15.37 -6.51
N SER A 239 -4.32 -16.60 -5.99
CA SER A 239 -3.55 -17.77 -6.44
C SER A 239 -4.08 -18.41 -7.75
N ASP A 240 -5.37 -18.22 -8.07
CA ASP A 240 -6.01 -18.67 -9.31
C ASP A 240 -5.56 -17.83 -10.53
#